data_b8780592c63d830b2074ab10d450f504
#
_entry.id   b8780592c63d830b2074ab10d450f504
#
_cell.length_a   1.000
_cell.length_b   1.000
_cell.length_c   1.000
_cell.angle_alpha   90.00
_cell.angle_beta   90.00
_cell.angle_gamma   90.00
#
_symmetry.space_group_name_H-M   'P 1'
#
loop_
_entity.id
_entity.type
_entity.pdbx_description
1 polymer ?
#
loop_
_entity_poly.entity_id
_entity_poly.type
_entity_poly.pdbx_seq_one_letter_code
_entity_poly.pdbx_strand_id
1 'polypeptide(L)'
;MRAVVLHSPEDGLKDLSLVQLAIPAPDLGQVLLRVRYTSLNPVDYKLIAAKPSFWQYPYIPGLDLVGEVVKLGNPAKSNFRVGDIVALHGNLTYGGALAEYCVQPEHVLFKIPSDFNLALAAALPCAGLTAYQALVRKMNIKAGRSIFIQGGSGGVGSFAIIIAKALGLQVISSC
;
A
#
# COMPACT_ATOMS: atom_id res chain seq x y z
N MET A 1 1.00 20.11 6.41
CA MET A 1 0.79 19.22 5.26
C MET A 1 -0.69 19.14 4.92
N ARG A 2 -1.02 18.98 3.65
CA ARG A 2 -2.39 18.65 3.24
C ARG A 2 -2.64 17.16 3.47
N ALA A 3 -3.84 16.83 3.94
CA ALA A 3 -4.29 15.46 4.11
C ALA A 3 -5.80 15.36 3.87
N VAL A 4 -6.25 14.21 3.37
CA VAL A 4 -7.68 13.87 3.30
C VAL A 4 -8.04 13.08 4.55
N VAL A 5 -9.06 13.52 5.27
CA VAL A 5 -9.42 12.96 6.57
C VAL A 5 -10.91 12.61 6.69
N LEU A 6 -11.18 11.69 7.61
CA LEU A 6 -12.47 11.49 8.30
C LEU A 6 -12.32 12.09 9.70
N HIS A 7 -13.29 12.87 10.16
CA HIS A 7 -13.21 13.57 11.44
C HIS A 7 -13.77 12.75 12.59
N SER A 8 -14.70 11.85 12.29
CA SER A 8 -15.44 11.08 13.29
C SER A 8 -15.78 9.67 12.80
N PRO A 9 -16.15 8.75 13.70
CA PRO A 9 -16.59 7.41 13.31
C PRO A 9 -17.96 7.41 12.57
N GLU A 10 -18.72 8.48 12.60
CA GLU A 10 -19.98 8.61 11.85
C GLU A 10 -19.73 8.93 10.37
N ASP A 11 -18.57 9.50 10.03
CA ASP A 11 -18.23 9.90 8.68
C ASP A 11 -18.17 8.72 7.71
N GLY A 12 -18.57 8.96 6.47
CA GLY A 12 -18.45 8.03 5.34
C GLY A 12 -17.66 8.64 4.18
N LEU A 13 -17.69 7.99 3.03
CA LEU A 13 -16.95 8.44 1.84
C LEU A 13 -17.27 9.88 1.41
N LYS A 14 -18.53 10.31 1.57
CA LYS A 14 -18.98 11.65 1.20
C LYS A 14 -18.48 12.75 2.15
N ASP A 15 -18.03 12.36 3.35
CA ASP A 15 -17.61 13.28 4.41
C ASP A 15 -16.09 13.46 4.45
N LEU A 16 -15.37 12.81 3.51
CA LEU A 16 -13.94 13.03 3.33
C LEU A 16 -13.65 14.50 3.03
N SER A 17 -12.73 15.09 3.77
CA SER A 17 -12.36 16.49 3.65
C SER A 17 -10.86 16.70 3.55
N LEU A 18 -10.45 17.71 2.75
CA LEU A 18 -9.06 18.11 2.64
C LEU A 18 -8.74 19.15 3.72
N VAL A 19 -7.79 18.84 4.56
CA VAL A 19 -7.39 19.70 5.69
C VAL A 19 -5.89 19.96 5.73
N GLN A 20 -5.49 20.98 6.52
CA GLN A 20 -4.09 21.24 6.86
C GLN A 20 -3.80 20.68 8.24
N LEU A 21 -2.78 19.81 8.32
CA LEU A 21 -2.28 19.21 9.56
C LEU A 21 -0.80 19.52 9.77
N ALA A 22 -0.32 19.39 11.01
CA ALA A 22 1.10 19.37 11.28
C ALA A 22 1.77 18.17 10.61
N ILE A 23 3.02 18.30 10.19
CA ILE A 23 3.81 17.15 9.70
C ILE A 23 4.17 16.29 10.91
N PRO A 24 3.85 14.99 10.92
CA PRO A 24 4.14 14.11 12.04
C PRO A 24 5.65 13.85 12.18
N ALA A 25 6.09 13.49 13.38
CA ALA A 25 7.46 13.07 13.63
C ALA A 25 7.53 11.55 13.79
N PRO A 26 8.53 10.87 13.21
CA PRO A 26 8.70 9.44 13.39
C PRO A 26 9.32 9.10 14.74
N ASP A 27 8.78 8.07 15.41
CA ASP A 27 9.34 7.46 16.62
C ASP A 27 10.39 6.41 16.27
N LEU A 28 10.97 5.78 17.31
CA LEU A 28 11.93 4.67 17.13
C LEU A 28 11.33 3.55 16.28
N GLY A 29 12.06 3.09 15.26
CA GLY A 29 11.62 2.06 14.33
C GLY A 29 10.61 2.54 13.27
N GLN A 30 10.41 3.85 13.18
CA GLN A 30 9.57 4.48 12.17
C GLN A 30 10.36 5.41 11.26
N VAL A 31 9.78 5.71 10.10
CA VAL A 31 10.27 6.72 9.18
C VAL A 31 9.17 7.70 8.79
N LEU A 32 9.55 8.93 8.51
CA LEU A 32 8.69 9.91 7.84
C LEU A 32 8.92 9.83 6.35
N LEU A 33 7.85 9.61 5.62
CA LEU A 33 7.81 9.55 4.17
C LEU A 33 7.16 10.81 3.60
N ARG A 34 7.77 11.39 2.56
CA ARG A 34 7.09 12.31 1.66
C ARG A 34 6.39 11.48 0.60
N VAL A 35 5.07 11.45 0.60
CA VAL A 35 4.27 10.67 -0.34
C VAL A 35 4.43 11.23 -1.75
N ARG A 36 4.78 10.37 -2.70
CA ARG A 36 4.92 10.68 -4.12
C ARG A 36 3.71 10.24 -4.91
N TYR A 37 3.25 9.00 -4.65
CA TYR A 37 2.07 8.41 -5.26
C TYR A 37 1.35 7.55 -4.22
N THR A 38 0.03 7.49 -4.34
CA THR A 38 -0.82 6.54 -3.62
C THR A 38 -1.73 5.84 -4.63
N SER A 39 -2.17 4.63 -4.33
CA SER A 39 -3.22 3.94 -5.08
C SER A 39 -4.44 3.72 -4.22
N LEU A 40 -5.61 3.70 -4.86
CA LEU A 40 -6.88 3.39 -4.22
C LEU A 40 -7.26 1.93 -4.51
N ASN A 41 -7.63 1.23 -3.47
CA ASN A 41 -8.01 -0.17 -3.54
C ASN A 41 -9.44 -0.38 -2.99
N PRO A 42 -10.14 -1.45 -3.37
CA PRO A 42 -11.45 -1.75 -2.80
C PRO A 42 -11.46 -1.83 -1.26
N VAL A 43 -10.34 -2.17 -0.63
CA VAL A 43 -10.21 -2.21 0.82
C VAL A 43 -10.37 -0.82 1.46
N ASP A 44 -9.93 0.25 0.80
CA ASP A 44 -10.00 1.61 1.36
C ASP A 44 -11.46 2.03 1.61
N TYR A 45 -12.32 1.96 0.58
CA TYR A 45 -13.74 2.33 0.76
C TYR A 45 -14.51 1.34 1.63
N LYS A 46 -14.13 0.04 1.62
CA LYS A 46 -14.76 -0.97 2.49
C LYS A 46 -14.45 -0.73 3.95
N LEU A 47 -13.23 -0.31 4.29
CA LEU A 47 -12.86 0.06 5.64
C LEU A 47 -13.59 1.30 6.12
N ILE A 48 -13.71 2.33 5.28
CA ILE A 48 -14.50 3.53 5.60
C ILE A 48 -15.96 3.13 5.88
N ALA A 49 -16.54 2.26 5.08
CA ALA A 49 -17.90 1.77 5.30
C ALA A 49 -18.04 0.88 6.55
N ALA A 50 -17.02 0.11 6.88
CA ALA A 50 -17.01 -0.77 8.06
C ALA A 50 -16.78 -0.05 9.38
N LYS A 51 -16.23 1.18 9.35
CA LYS A 51 -16.00 2.04 10.52
C LYS A 51 -15.28 1.32 11.67
N PRO A 52 -14.06 0.85 11.49
CA PRO A 52 -13.36 0.04 12.48
C PRO A 52 -13.21 0.78 13.81
N SER A 53 -13.58 0.16 14.92
CA SER A 53 -13.53 0.76 16.25
C SER A 53 -12.13 1.08 16.77
N PHE A 54 -11.09 0.54 16.12
CA PHE A 54 -9.69 0.79 16.45
C PHE A 54 -9.11 2.03 15.74
N TRP A 55 -9.86 2.70 14.87
CA TRP A 55 -9.39 3.95 14.25
C TRP A 55 -9.42 5.10 15.24
N GLN A 56 -8.38 5.93 15.17
CA GLN A 56 -8.30 7.19 15.90
C GLN A 56 -8.59 8.34 14.95
N TYR A 57 -9.39 9.28 15.38
CA TYR A 57 -9.82 10.42 14.57
C TYR A 57 -9.10 11.71 14.98
N PRO A 58 -8.79 12.63 14.04
CA PRO A 58 -9.08 12.51 12.61
C PRO A 58 -8.25 11.40 11.97
N TYR A 59 -8.88 10.55 11.17
CA TYR A 59 -8.23 9.43 10.49
C TYR A 59 -7.88 9.78 9.05
N ILE A 60 -6.65 9.48 8.64
CA ILE A 60 -6.18 9.66 7.26
C ILE A 60 -6.25 8.30 6.56
N PRO A 61 -7.17 8.10 5.57
CA PRO A 61 -7.26 6.84 4.85
C PRO A 61 -6.08 6.57 3.90
N GLY A 62 -6.17 5.45 3.17
CA GLY A 62 -5.20 5.03 2.15
C GLY A 62 -4.13 4.11 2.73
N LEU A 63 -3.91 2.99 2.05
CA LEU A 63 -3.01 1.93 2.50
C LEU A 63 -1.77 1.80 1.62
N ASP A 64 -1.90 1.96 0.30
CA ASP A 64 -0.79 1.83 -0.63
C ASP A 64 -0.16 3.17 -0.93
N LEU A 65 1.15 3.26 -0.80
CA LEU A 65 1.89 4.43 -1.25
C LEU A 65 3.30 4.08 -1.76
N VAL A 66 3.84 5.00 -2.55
CA VAL A 66 5.26 5.16 -2.81
C VAL A 66 5.68 6.52 -2.26
N GLY A 67 6.75 6.55 -1.50
CA GLY A 67 7.26 7.77 -0.90
C GLY A 67 8.78 7.79 -0.81
N GLU A 68 9.29 8.96 -0.51
CA GLU A 68 10.70 9.21 -0.24
C GLU A 68 10.91 9.33 1.27
N VAL A 69 11.87 8.63 1.80
CA VAL A 69 12.27 8.75 3.21
C VAL A 69 12.87 10.14 3.43
N VAL A 70 12.24 10.95 4.28
CA VAL A 70 12.73 12.32 4.58
C VAL A 70 13.24 12.46 6.00
N LYS A 71 12.88 11.55 6.92
CA LYS A 71 13.38 11.51 8.29
C LYS A 71 13.31 10.11 8.86
N LEU A 72 14.27 9.75 9.68
CA LEU A 72 14.35 8.48 10.41
C LEU A 72 14.15 8.73 11.90
N GLY A 73 13.38 7.87 12.56
CA GLY A 73 13.20 7.93 14.01
C GLY A 73 14.48 7.54 14.77
N ASN A 74 15.26 6.60 14.20
CA ASN A 74 16.59 6.25 14.70
C ASN A 74 17.56 5.94 13.54
N PRO A 75 18.34 6.94 13.08
CA PRO A 75 19.28 6.75 11.97
C PRO A 75 20.34 5.67 12.20
N ALA A 76 20.75 5.46 13.46
CA ALA A 76 21.83 4.52 13.79
C ALA A 76 21.41 3.04 13.67
N LYS A 77 20.10 2.74 13.68
CA LYS A 77 19.56 1.38 13.62
C LYS A 77 18.67 1.13 12.42
N SER A 78 18.52 2.11 11.53
CA SER A 78 17.67 1.99 10.35
C SER A 78 18.37 1.29 9.20
N ASN A 79 17.62 0.44 8.49
CA ASN A 79 18.04 -0.14 7.20
C ASN A 79 17.78 0.81 6.02
N PHE A 80 17.19 1.97 6.27
CA PHE A 80 16.88 2.99 5.29
C PHE A 80 17.75 4.23 5.48
N ARG A 81 17.79 5.07 4.44
CA ARG A 81 18.48 6.36 4.43
C ARG A 81 17.53 7.44 3.92
N VAL A 82 17.75 8.67 4.35
CA VAL A 82 17.07 9.83 3.76
C VAL A 82 17.36 9.87 2.27
N GLY A 83 16.31 10.02 1.46
CA GLY A 83 16.35 9.94 0.00
C GLY A 83 16.00 8.57 -0.59
N ASP A 84 15.93 7.48 0.21
CA ASP A 84 15.47 6.19 -0.30
C ASP A 84 14.03 6.30 -0.78
N ILE A 85 13.77 5.72 -1.97
CA ILE A 85 12.41 5.56 -2.49
C ILE A 85 11.89 4.21 -2.05
N VAL A 86 10.73 4.23 -1.40
CA VAL A 86 10.12 3.05 -0.81
C VAL A 86 8.65 2.94 -1.17
N ALA A 87 8.13 1.72 -1.20
CA ALA A 87 6.70 1.45 -1.26
C ALA A 87 6.27 0.63 -0.06
N LEU A 88 4.97 0.61 0.19
CA LEU A 88 4.36 -0.19 1.25
C LEU A 88 2.87 -0.45 0.98
N HIS A 89 2.37 -1.52 1.59
CA HIS A 89 0.96 -1.68 1.94
C HIS A 89 0.83 -1.39 3.43
N GLY A 90 0.13 -0.31 3.77
CA GLY A 90 -0.01 0.14 5.16
C GLY A 90 -0.83 -0.81 6.02
N ASN A 91 -0.69 -0.65 7.32
CA ASN A 91 -1.52 -1.35 8.29
C ASN A 91 -2.93 -0.74 8.32
N LEU A 92 -3.96 -1.59 8.44
CA LEU A 92 -5.37 -1.16 8.49
C LEU A 92 -5.67 -0.20 9.64
N THR A 93 -4.84 -0.19 10.69
CA THR A 93 -5.00 0.67 11.87
C THR A 93 -4.52 2.10 11.61
N TYR A 94 -3.42 2.27 10.86
CA TYR A 94 -2.76 3.57 10.76
C TYR A 94 -3.12 4.33 9.49
N GLY A 95 -3.38 3.65 8.37
CA GLY A 95 -3.62 4.31 7.08
C GLY A 95 -2.51 5.28 6.69
N GLY A 96 -2.90 6.47 6.26
CA GLY A 96 -1.99 7.61 6.09
C GLY A 96 -1.54 7.90 4.67
N ALA A 97 -1.89 7.10 3.67
CA ALA A 97 -1.41 7.30 2.31
C ALA A 97 -2.07 8.49 1.59
N LEU A 98 -3.24 8.96 2.05
CA LEU A 98 -3.92 10.12 1.48
C LEU A 98 -3.46 11.45 2.14
N ALA A 99 -2.14 11.63 2.28
CA ALA A 99 -1.51 12.85 2.81
C ALA A 99 -0.18 13.13 2.09
N GLU A 100 0.32 14.37 2.20
CA GLU A 100 1.64 14.73 1.66
C GLU A 100 2.80 14.07 2.40
N TYR A 101 2.60 13.77 3.69
CA TYR A 101 3.57 13.07 4.53
C TYR A 101 2.88 12.02 5.38
N CYS A 102 3.59 10.93 5.66
CA CYS A 102 3.08 9.79 6.41
C CYS A 102 4.22 9.18 7.24
N VAL A 103 3.93 8.84 8.49
CA VAL A 103 4.85 8.05 9.34
C VAL A 103 4.47 6.59 9.24
N GLN A 104 5.47 5.73 8.96
CA GLN A 104 5.26 4.29 8.84
C GLN A 104 6.38 3.50 9.55
N PRO A 105 6.06 2.31 10.09
CA PRO A 105 7.08 1.43 10.64
C PRO A 105 8.04 0.93 9.54
N GLU A 106 9.32 0.84 9.85
CA GLU A 106 10.33 0.40 8.87
C GLU A 106 10.08 -1.00 8.31
N HIS A 107 9.56 -1.91 9.12
CA HIS A 107 9.37 -3.31 8.74
C HIS A 107 8.33 -3.56 7.65
N VAL A 108 7.47 -2.58 7.34
CA VAL A 108 6.48 -2.68 6.25
C VAL A 108 6.99 -2.12 4.93
N LEU A 109 8.17 -1.50 4.93
CA LEU A 109 8.72 -0.81 3.77
C LEU A 109 9.56 -1.74 2.91
N PHE A 110 9.52 -1.52 1.60
CA PHE A 110 10.48 -2.12 0.67
C PHE A 110 11.00 -1.07 -0.30
N LYS A 111 12.30 -1.16 -0.63
CA LYS A 111 12.95 -0.22 -1.54
C LYS A 111 12.49 -0.46 -2.98
N ILE A 112 12.31 0.62 -3.70
CA ILE A 112 11.99 0.61 -5.14
C ILE A 112 13.29 0.88 -5.91
N PRO A 113 13.61 0.09 -6.96
CA PRO A 113 14.72 0.38 -7.86
C PRO A 113 14.61 1.79 -8.44
N SER A 114 15.75 2.47 -8.60
CA SER A 114 15.78 3.88 -8.99
C SER A 114 15.23 4.16 -10.40
N ASP A 115 15.23 3.15 -11.26
CA ASP A 115 14.72 3.17 -12.64
C ASP A 115 13.27 2.74 -12.76
N PHE A 116 12.63 2.33 -11.66
CA PHE A 116 11.26 1.83 -11.70
C PHE A 116 10.24 2.99 -11.71
N ASN A 117 9.19 2.84 -12.50
CA ASN A 117 8.11 3.83 -12.55
C ASN A 117 7.35 3.89 -11.22
N LEU A 118 7.38 5.04 -10.54
CA LEU A 118 6.82 5.19 -9.20
C LEU A 118 5.28 5.07 -9.17
N ALA A 119 4.59 5.48 -10.24
CA ALA A 119 3.14 5.32 -10.31
C ALA A 119 2.74 3.85 -10.42
N LEU A 120 3.48 3.05 -11.20
CA LEU A 120 3.29 1.59 -11.23
C LEU A 120 3.67 0.95 -9.90
N ALA A 121 4.73 1.43 -9.24
CA ALA A 121 5.14 0.94 -7.93
C ALA A 121 4.04 1.16 -6.87
N ALA A 122 3.30 2.28 -6.94
CA ALA A 122 2.19 2.54 -6.02
C ALA A 122 1.00 1.58 -6.22
N ALA A 123 0.76 1.09 -7.43
CA ALA A 123 -0.32 0.15 -7.72
C ALA A 123 -0.01 -1.31 -7.32
N LEU A 124 1.27 -1.60 -7.02
CA LEU A 124 1.75 -2.97 -6.78
C LEU A 124 1.40 -3.53 -5.39
N PRO A 125 1.50 -2.78 -4.26
CA PRO A 125 1.52 -3.40 -2.95
C PRO A 125 0.27 -4.23 -2.64
N CYS A 126 -0.92 -3.68 -2.64
CA CYS A 126 -2.15 -4.41 -2.32
C CYS A 126 -2.43 -5.52 -3.33
N ALA A 127 -2.51 -5.18 -4.61
CA ALA A 127 -2.92 -6.11 -5.65
C ALA A 127 -1.84 -7.17 -5.93
N GLY A 128 -0.57 -6.76 -6.03
CA GLY A 128 0.54 -7.66 -6.30
C GLY A 128 0.83 -8.61 -5.15
N LEU A 129 0.83 -8.12 -3.90
CA LEU A 129 1.01 -8.98 -2.72
C LEU A 129 -0.15 -9.96 -2.55
N THR A 130 -1.39 -9.55 -2.86
CA THR A 130 -2.54 -10.44 -2.84
C THR A 130 -2.37 -11.58 -3.84
N ALA A 131 -2.01 -11.27 -5.08
CA ALA A 131 -1.76 -12.26 -6.12
C ALA A 131 -0.59 -13.20 -5.75
N TYR A 132 0.52 -12.63 -5.27
CA TYR A 132 1.69 -13.40 -4.84
C TYR A 132 1.36 -14.36 -3.69
N GLN A 133 0.68 -13.88 -2.66
CA GLN A 133 0.30 -14.72 -1.53
C GLN A 133 -0.64 -15.84 -1.94
N ALA A 134 -1.60 -15.57 -2.82
CA ALA A 134 -2.50 -16.59 -3.33
C ALA A 134 -1.73 -17.69 -4.08
N LEU A 135 -0.96 -17.31 -5.10
CA LEU A 135 -0.31 -18.28 -5.99
C LEU A 135 0.88 -18.99 -5.34
N VAL A 136 1.75 -18.23 -4.67
CA VAL A 136 3.04 -18.76 -4.18
C VAL A 136 2.90 -19.34 -2.77
N ARG A 137 2.29 -18.59 -1.85
CA ARG A 137 2.25 -18.99 -0.44
C ARG A 137 1.11 -19.93 -0.10
N LYS A 138 -0.09 -19.71 -0.68
CA LYS A 138 -1.28 -20.51 -0.34
C LYS A 138 -1.46 -21.71 -1.26
N MET A 139 -1.42 -21.49 -2.57
CA MET A 139 -1.59 -22.58 -3.55
C MET A 139 -0.31 -23.39 -3.74
N ASN A 140 0.87 -22.80 -3.44
CA ASN A 140 2.18 -23.43 -3.67
C ASN A 140 2.27 -24.05 -5.07
N ILE A 141 1.81 -23.30 -6.08
CA ILE A 141 1.65 -23.80 -7.44
C ILE A 141 3.00 -24.10 -8.08
N LYS A 142 3.06 -25.16 -8.90
CA LYS A 142 4.31 -25.64 -9.53
C LYS A 142 4.32 -25.32 -11.01
N ALA A 143 5.52 -25.08 -11.57
CA ALA A 143 5.74 -24.92 -13.01
C ALA A 143 5.15 -26.09 -13.82
N GLY A 144 4.75 -25.81 -15.07
CA GLY A 144 4.16 -26.81 -15.99
C GLY A 144 2.68 -27.12 -15.72
N ARG A 145 2.07 -26.50 -14.71
CA ARG A 145 0.63 -26.64 -14.44
C ARG A 145 -0.17 -25.57 -15.22
N SER A 146 -1.47 -25.82 -15.39
CA SER A 146 -2.41 -24.83 -15.90
C SER A 146 -3.16 -24.17 -14.74
N ILE A 147 -3.47 -22.88 -14.89
CA ILE A 147 -4.28 -22.12 -13.94
C ILE A 147 -5.36 -21.35 -14.68
N PHE A 148 -6.56 -21.34 -14.11
CA PHE A 148 -7.63 -20.45 -14.54
C PHE A 148 -7.75 -19.28 -13.56
N ILE A 149 -7.70 -18.05 -14.09
CA ILE A 149 -7.79 -16.81 -13.31
C ILE A 149 -9.05 -16.07 -13.74
N GLN A 150 -10.06 -16.07 -12.87
CA GLN A 150 -11.26 -15.29 -13.08
C GLN A 150 -11.00 -13.81 -12.78
N GLY A 151 -11.50 -12.91 -13.64
CA GLY A 151 -11.30 -11.48 -13.48
C GLY A 151 -9.86 -11.04 -13.78
N GLY A 152 -9.24 -11.61 -14.82
CA GLY A 152 -7.84 -11.32 -15.17
C GLY A 152 -7.56 -9.88 -15.59
N SER A 153 -8.58 -9.11 -16.00
CA SER A 153 -8.44 -7.67 -16.28
C SER A 153 -8.45 -6.79 -15.02
N GLY A 154 -8.82 -7.32 -13.85
CA GLY A 154 -8.79 -6.61 -12.59
C GLY A 154 -7.38 -6.44 -12.01
N GLY A 155 -7.23 -5.59 -10.99
CA GLY A 155 -5.93 -5.30 -10.38
C GLY A 155 -5.19 -6.56 -9.89
N VAL A 156 -5.84 -7.40 -9.07
CA VAL A 156 -5.25 -8.65 -8.58
C VAL A 156 -5.06 -9.67 -9.72
N GLY A 157 -6.05 -9.78 -10.63
CA GLY A 157 -5.98 -10.72 -11.75
C GLY A 157 -4.81 -10.43 -12.69
N SER A 158 -4.56 -9.17 -13.02
CA SER A 158 -3.43 -8.75 -13.87
C SER A 158 -2.09 -9.16 -13.26
N PHE A 159 -1.87 -8.91 -11.98
CA PHE A 159 -0.65 -9.37 -11.30
C PHE A 159 -0.59 -10.90 -11.19
N ALA A 160 -1.72 -11.56 -10.96
CA ALA A 160 -1.77 -13.01 -10.90
C ALA A 160 -1.35 -13.64 -12.24
N ILE A 161 -1.78 -13.08 -13.38
CA ILE A 161 -1.35 -13.52 -14.72
C ILE A 161 0.16 -13.36 -14.89
N ILE A 162 0.71 -12.18 -14.53
CA ILE A 162 2.15 -11.90 -14.65
C ILE A 162 2.96 -12.89 -13.79
N ILE A 163 2.58 -13.07 -12.53
CA ILE A 163 3.26 -13.97 -11.60
C ILE A 163 3.16 -15.44 -12.08
N ALA A 164 1.97 -15.87 -12.49
CA ALA A 164 1.74 -17.22 -12.98
C ALA A 164 2.61 -17.53 -14.21
N LYS A 165 2.69 -16.60 -15.17
CA LYS A 165 3.57 -16.74 -16.34
C LYS A 165 5.04 -16.80 -15.95
N ALA A 166 5.48 -15.93 -15.04
CA ALA A 166 6.86 -15.93 -14.52
C ALA A 166 7.22 -17.25 -13.81
N LEU A 167 6.22 -17.93 -13.22
CA LEU A 167 6.38 -19.26 -12.60
C LEU A 167 6.30 -20.42 -13.60
N GLY A 168 6.15 -20.16 -14.90
CA GLY A 168 6.10 -21.20 -15.93
C GLY A 168 4.77 -21.93 -16.03
N LEU A 169 3.66 -21.26 -15.71
CA LEU A 169 2.32 -21.83 -15.80
C LEU A 169 1.66 -21.52 -17.14
N GLN A 170 0.77 -22.41 -17.59
CA GLN A 170 -0.21 -22.10 -18.62
C GLN A 170 -1.36 -21.31 -17.97
N VAL A 171 -1.63 -20.11 -18.50
CA VAL A 171 -2.65 -19.22 -17.92
C VAL A 171 -3.84 -19.10 -18.86
N ILE A 172 -5.02 -19.41 -18.35
CA ILE A 172 -6.32 -19.15 -18.96
C ILE A 172 -7.02 -18.12 -18.08
N SER A 173 -7.65 -17.12 -18.67
CA SER A 173 -8.30 -16.06 -17.91
C SER A 173 -9.64 -15.66 -18.54
N SER A 174 -10.58 -15.26 -17.68
CA SER A 174 -11.79 -14.53 -18.08
C SER A 174 -11.67 -13.05 -17.66
N CYS A 175 -12.41 -12.21 -18.37
CA CYS A 175 -12.63 -10.81 -17.99
C CYS A 175 -13.80 -10.71 -17.01
#